data_6dd7f2cd67722b4c2a7783b6115cd69e
#
_entry.id   6dd7f2cd67722b4c2a7783b6115cd69e
#
_cell.length_a   1.000
_cell.length_b   1.000
_cell.length_c   1.000
_cell.angle_alpha   90.00
_cell.angle_beta   90.00
_cell.angle_gamma   90.00
#
_symmetry.space_group_name_H-M   'P 1'
#
loop_
_entity.id
_entity.type
_entity.pdbx_description
1 polymer ?
#
loop_
_entity_poly.entity_id
_entity_poly.type
_entity_poly.pdbx_seq_one_letter_code
_entity_poly.pdbx_strand_id
1 'polypeptide(L)'
;MIQAENPLQEEKTERKMLNEIITSDASTDDLLKAIGHREDCRRDMSDAEIITTAITAAMFFNGNHSAACSYMKDHNLMPQMLEKSRFNRRLHNVSILIHDLFHQVGMILKESSGCTEYLLDSFPIPMCDNIRIFNVKLIKSEDYRGYIASKKRYFYGIRVQLLTTKSGIPVEFVFMPGSANDVRALNALPLNLPAGSEVYADGAYTDYTAEDDLKFTEQITLQVMRKKNSKRKDKPWNQYIKQSIRHYIETVFSAITCLFPKSIHAVTYDGFLLKVEAFIFAFTLKQAFIE
;
A
#
# COMPACT_ATOMS: atom_id res chain seq x y z
N MET A 1 23.70 -11.73 -27.82
CA MET A 1 23.50 -13.11 -27.39
C MET A 1 22.38 -13.05 -26.34
N ILE A 2 21.15 -13.40 -26.72
CA ILE A 2 20.02 -13.56 -25.81
C ILE A 2 20.23 -14.96 -25.22
N GLN A 3 20.52 -15.04 -23.92
CA GLN A 3 20.55 -16.31 -23.21
C GLN A 3 19.13 -16.88 -23.25
N ALA A 4 18.95 -18.04 -23.86
CA ALA A 4 17.70 -18.80 -23.80
C ALA A 4 17.48 -19.16 -22.31
N GLU A 5 16.44 -18.63 -21.71
CA GLU A 5 16.03 -19.00 -20.35
C GLU A 5 15.71 -20.50 -20.33
N ASN A 6 16.08 -21.16 -19.24
CA ASN A 6 15.92 -22.61 -19.09
C ASN A 6 14.41 -22.93 -18.97
N PRO A 7 13.80 -23.74 -19.87
CA PRO A 7 12.37 -24.01 -19.87
C PRO A 7 11.83 -24.54 -18.53
N LEU A 8 12.66 -25.25 -17.75
CA LEU A 8 12.32 -25.70 -16.39
C LEU A 8 12.20 -24.54 -15.39
N GLN A 9 12.84 -23.41 -15.65
CA GLN A 9 12.80 -22.23 -14.78
C GLN A 9 11.59 -21.38 -15.10
N GLU A 10 11.22 -21.32 -16.37
CA GLU A 10 9.98 -20.66 -16.83
C GLU A 10 8.75 -21.37 -16.27
N GLU A 11 8.68 -22.71 -16.37
CA GLU A 11 7.56 -23.52 -15.84
C GLU A 11 7.41 -23.35 -14.32
N LYS A 12 8.52 -23.30 -13.56
CA LYS A 12 8.48 -23.07 -12.11
C LYS A 12 7.96 -21.66 -11.77
N THR A 13 8.36 -20.66 -12.53
CA THR A 13 7.94 -19.27 -12.32
C THR A 13 6.46 -19.11 -12.62
N GLU A 14 5.98 -19.70 -13.71
CA GLU A 14 4.57 -19.69 -14.10
C GLU A 14 3.70 -20.41 -13.06
N ARG A 15 4.14 -21.56 -12.58
CA ARG A 15 3.44 -22.33 -11.54
C ARG A 15 3.36 -21.54 -10.22
N LYS A 16 4.44 -20.83 -9.84
CA LYS A 16 4.45 -19.96 -8.67
C LYS A 16 3.43 -18.82 -8.84
N MET A 17 3.46 -18.12 -9.97
CA MET A 17 2.51 -17.06 -10.28
C MET A 17 1.06 -17.53 -10.21
N LEU A 18 0.76 -18.70 -10.77
CA LEU A 18 -0.56 -19.30 -10.74
C LEU A 18 -1.04 -19.56 -9.30
N ASN A 19 -0.16 -20.14 -8.47
CA ASN A 19 -0.48 -20.38 -7.06
C ASN A 19 -0.74 -19.07 -6.30
N GLU A 20 0.05 -18.03 -6.54
CA GLU A 20 -0.15 -16.71 -5.92
C GLU A 20 -1.49 -16.08 -6.33
N ILE A 21 -1.92 -16.25 -7.59
CA ILE A 21 -3.22 -15.79 -8.09
C ILE A 21 -4.37 -16.55 -7.41
N ILE A 22 -4.29 -17.88 -7.37
CA ILE A 22 -5.32 -18.72 -6.75
C ILE A 22 -5.45 -18.41 -5.25
N THR A 23 -4.32 -18.24 -4.55
CA THR A 23 -4.32 -17.87 -3.14
C THR A 23 -4.95 -16.50 -2.92
N SER A 24 -4.63 -15.53 -3.79
CA SER A 24 -5.23 -14.18 -3.71
C SER A 24 -6.73 -14.21 -3.94
N ASP A 25 -7.21 -15.03 -4.88
CA ASP A 25 -8.65 -15.17 -5.15
C ASP A 25 -9.38 -15.81 -3.97
N ALA A 26 -8.89 -16.93 -3.48
CA ALA A 26 -9.46 -17.61 -2.32
C ALA A 26 -9.51 -16.69 -1.08
N SER A 27 -8.39 -15.97 -0.81
CA SER A 27 -8.33 -15.06 0.31
C SER A 27 -9.31 -13.89 0.16
N THR A 28 -9.45 -13.34 -1.05
CA THR A 28 -10.39 -12.24 -1.33
C THR A 28 -11.83 -12.70 -1.17
N ASP A 29 -12.19 -13.86 -1.69
CA ASP A 29 -13.53 -14.44 -1.58
C ASP A 29 -13.90 -14.75 -0.12
N ASP A 30 -12.97 -15.34 0.64
CA ASP A 30 -13.19 -15.64 2.07
C ASP A 30 -13.35 -14.35 2.89
N LEU A 31 -12.57 -13.31 2.62
CA LEU A 31 -12.70 -12.00 3.28
C LEU A 31 -14.05 -11.35 2.95
N LEU A 32 -14.49 -11.39 1.69
CA LEU A 32 -15.79 -10.85 1.29
C LEU A 32 -16.95 -11.58 2.00
N LYS A 33 -16.86 -12.89 2.12
CA LYS A 33 -17.82 -13.69 2.88
C LYS A 33 -17.80 -13.33 4.37
N ALA A 34 -16.62 -13.15 4.96
CA ALA A 34 -16.46 -12.83 6.36
C ALA A 34 -17.08 -11.47 6.73
N ILE A 35 -16.99 -10.47 5.86
CA ILE A 35 -17.66 -9.16 6.07
C ILE A 35 -19.15 -9.18 5.68
N GLY A 36 -19.68 -10.33 5.25
CA GLY A 36 -21.09 -10.48 4.86
C GLY A 36 -21.44 -9.78 3.54
N HIS A 37 -20.47 -9.57 2.65
CA HIS A 37 -20.71 -8.97 1.35
C HIS A 37 -21.67 -9.82 0.51
N ARG A 38 -22.61 -9.15 -0.15
CA ARG A 38 -23.58 -9.78 -1.04
C ARG A 38 -23.57 -9.09 -2.38
N GLU A 39 -23.55 -9.88 -3.44
CA GLU A 39 -23.60 -9.40 -4.81
C GLU A 39 -24.74 -10.05 -5.62
N ASP A 40 -25.06 -9.45 -6.77
CA ASP A 40 -26.08 -10.00 -7.67
C ASP A 40 -25.50 -11.22 -8.41
N CYS A 41 -26.11 -12.40 -8.17
CA CYS A 41 -25.70 -13.67 -8.77
C CYS A 41 -25.79 -13.73 -10.31
N ARG A 42 -26.41 -12.72 -10.96
CA ARG A 42 -26.51 -12.62 -12.42
C ARG A 42 -25.29 -11.93 -13.07
N ARG A 43 -24.29 -11.59 -12.31
CA ARG A 43 -23.08 -10.95 -12.83
C ARG A 43 -22.16 -11.96 -13.52
N ASP A 44 -21.56 -11.55 -14.63
CA ASP A 44 -20.60 -12.37 -15.39
C ASP A 44 -19.29 -12.64 -14.60
N MET A 45 -18.84 -11.68 -13.79
CA MET A 45 -17.70 -11.79 -12.87
C MET A 45 -18.13 -11.40 -11.47
N SER A 46 -17.67 -12.12 -10.46
CA SER A 46 -17.84 -11.75 -9.04
C SER A 46 -16.99 -10.52 -8.67
N ASP A 47 -17.31 -9.90 -7.54
CA ASP A 47 -16.50 -8.80 -7.01
C ASP A 47 -15.12 -9.32 -6.54
N ALA A 48 -15.03 -10.58 -6.05
CA ALA A 48 -13.77 -11.27 -5.78
C ALA A 48 -12.88 -11.37 -7.03
N GLU A 49 -13.42 -11.86 -8.15
CA GLU A 49 -12.69 -11.99 -9.42
C GLU A 49 -12.21 -10.63 -9.96
N ILE A 50 -13.02 -9.56 -9.81
CA ILE A 50 -12.62 -8.19 -10.19
C ILE A 50 -11.43 -7.71 -9.34
N ILE A 51 -11.50 -7.89 -8.02
CA ILE A 51 -10.47 -7.46 -7.07
C ILE A 51 -9.20 -8.27 -7.30
N THR A 52 -9.31 -9.60 -7.41
CA THR A 52 -8.17 -10.50 -7.69
C THR A 52 -7.48 -10.15 -9.00
N THR A 53 -8.23 -9.82 -10.05
CA THR A 53 -7.64 -9.39 -11.33
C THR A 53 -6.86 -8.06 -11.17
N ALA A 54 -7.35 -7.11 -10.36
CA ALA A 54 -6.63 -5.88 -10.08
C ALA A 54 -5.37 -6.09 -9.25
N ILE A 55 -5.42 -6.99 -8.25
CA ILE A 55 -4.27 -7.42 -7.45
C ILE A 55 -3.23 -8.11 -8.33
N THR A 56 -3.67 -9.03 -9.19
CA THR A 56 -2.81 -9.71 -10.18
C THR A 56 -2.12 -8.70 -11.12
N ALA A 57 -2.86 -7.68 -11.57
CA ALA A 57 -2.28 -6.60 -12.37
C ALA A 57 -1.18 -5.85 -11.62
N ALA A 58 -1.35 -5.61 -10.33
CA ALA A 58 -0.35 -4.96 -9.48
C ALA A 58 0.87 -5.87 -9.24
N MET A 59 0.67 -7.14 -8.95
CA MET A 59 1.74 -8.10 -8.66
C MET A 59 2.63 -8.38 -9.86
N PHE A 60 2.04 -8.62 -11.05
CA PHE A 60 2.75 -9.23 -12.18
C PHE A 60 2.76 -8.39 -13.44
N PHE A 61 1.87 -7.41 -13.57
CA PHE A 61 1.70 -6.65 -14.81
C PHE A 61 1.90 -5.13 -14.63
N ASN A 62 2.62 -4.70 -13.59
CA ASN A 62 2.90 -3.28 -13.31
C ASN A 62 1.63 -2.40 -13.30
N GLY A 63 0.51 -2.93 -12.82
CA GLY A 63 -0.79 -2.25 -12.79
C GLY A 63 -1.49 -2.14 -14.16
N ASN A 64 -1.08 -2.97 -15.14
CA ASN A 64 -1.72 -3.04 -16.44
C ASN A 64 -2.91 -4.00 -16.41
N HIS A 65 -4.10 -3.48 -16.11
CA HIS A 65 -5.33 -4.27 -16.04
C HIS A 65 -5.63 -5.03 -17.35
N SER A 66 -5.31 -4.44 -18.52
CA SER A 66 -5.58 -5.13 -19.79
C SER A 66 -4.73 -6.39 -19.96
N ALA A 67 -3.45 -6.33 -19.57
CA ALA A 67 -2.56 -7.48 -19.62
C ALA A 67 -3.01 -8.57 -18.62
N ALA A 68 -3.40 -8.17 -17.40
CA ALA A 68 -3.93 -9.09 -16.41
C ALA A 68 -5.23 -9.77 -16.89
N CYS A 69 -6.20 -9.01 -17.43
CA CYS A 69 -7.42 -9.57 -17.99
C CYS A 69 -7.15 -10.58 -19.10
N SER A 70 -6.22 -10.27 -20.02
CA SER A 70 -5.84 -11.22 -21.08
C SER A 70 -5.23 -12.48 -20.48
N TYR A 71 -4.28 -12.35 -19.56
CA TYR A 71 -3.65 -13.48 -18.90
C TYR A 71 -4.67 -14.39 -18.19
N MET A 72 -5.57 -13.80 -17.38
CA MET A 72 -6.59 -14.53 -16.63
C MET A 72 -7.54 -15.31 -17.55
N LYS A 73 -7.88 -14.70 -18.69
CA LYS A 73 -8.72 -15.34 -19.71
C LYS A 73 -7.99 -16.45 -20.45
N ASP A 74 -6.78 -16.19 -20.92
CA ASP A 74 -6.00 -17.12 -21.75
C ASP A 74 -5.61 -18.39 -20.97
N HIS A 75 -5.42 -18.28 -19.63
CA HIS A 75 -5.14 -19.40 -18.73
C HIS A 75 -6.41 -19.99 -18.11
N ASN A 76 -7.59 -19.60 -18.58
CA ASN A 76 -8.89 -20.08 -18.10
C ASN A 76 -9.10 -19.95 -16.57
N LEU A 77 -8.44 -18.98 -15.94
CA LEU A 77 -8.61 -18.68 -14.52
C LEU A 77 -9.91 -17.91 -14.25
N MET A 78 -10.29 -17.04 -15.18
CA MET A 78 -11.55 -16.27 -15.18
C MET A 78 -12.21 -16.39 -16.56
N PRO A 79 -12.95 -17.48 -16.82
CA PRO A 79 -13.51 -17.76 -18.14
C PRO A 79 -14.49 -16.69 -18.66
N GLN A 80 -15.20 -16.03 -17.70
CA GLN A 80 -16.20 -15.00 -17.98
C GLN A 80 -15.60 -13.59 -17.95
N MET A 81 -14.32 -13.44 -18.31
CA MET A 81 -13.62 -12.16 -18.26
C MET A 81 -14.35 -11.07 -19.02
N LEU A 82 -14.58 -9.94 -18.35
CA LEU A 82 -15.21 -8.76 -18.92
C LEU A 82 -14.28 -8.05 -19.93
N GLU A 83 -14.89 -7.36 -20.88
CA GLU A 83 -14.17 -6.42 -21.73
C GLU A 83 -13.57 -5.28 -20.90
N LYS A 84 -12.45 -4.72 -21.37
CA LYS A 84 -11.67 -3.67 -20.70
C LYS A 84 -12.52 -2.52 -20.11
N SER A 85 -13.47 -2.01 -20.89
CA SER A 85 -14.31 -0.90 -20.44
C SER A 85 -15.29 -1.30 -19.34
N ARG A 86 -15.87 -2.49 -19.45
CA ARG A 86 -16.78 -3.05 -18.45
C ARG A 86 -16.01 -3.41 -17.17
N PHE A 87 -14.83 -4.02 -17.31
CA PHE A 87 -13.93 -4.35 -16.20
C PHE A 87 -13.56 -3.09 -15.41
N ASN A 88 -13.04 -2.05 -16.08
CA ASN A 88 -12.66 -0.81 -15.40
C ASN A 88 -13.84 -0.15 -14.67
N ARG A 89 -15.04 -0.15 -15.27
CA ARG A 89 -16.24 0.38 -14.61
C ARG A 89 -16.58 -0.41 -13.35
N ARG A 90 -16.53 -1.74 -13.42
CA ARG A 90 -16.76 -2.62 -12.27
C ARG A 90 -15.72 -2.40 -11.19
N LEU A 91 -14.45 -2.30 -11.55
CA LEU A 91 -13.36 -2.05 -10.62
C LEU A 91 -13.53 -0.72 -9.87
N HIS A 92 -13.98 0.35 -10.56
CA HIS A 92 -14.31 1.61 -9.89
C HIS A 92 -15.50 1.47 -8.93
N ASN A 93 -16.49 0.65 -9.26
CA ASN A 93 -17.65 0.44 -8.40
C ASN A 93 -17.29 -0.33 -7.10
N VAL A 94 -16.27 -1.16 -7.13
CA VAL A 94 -15.78 -1.91 -5.95
C VAL A 94 -14.62 -1.22 -5.24
N SER A 95 -14.28 0.02 -5.57
CA SER A 95 -13.14 0.73 -4.98
C SER A 95 -13.23 0.87 -3.46
N ILE A 96 -14.42 1.22 -2.94
CA ILE A 96 -14.66 1.31 -1.48
C ILE A 96 -14.50 -0.07 -0.85
N LEU A 97 -15.01 -1.11 -1.51
CA LEU A 97 -14.89 -2.49 -1.02
C LEU A 97 -13.42 -2.95 -0.93
N ILE A 98 -12.57 -2.56 -1.88
CA ILE A 98 -11.12 -2.83 -1.83
C ILE A 98 -10.51 -2.18 -0.58
N HIS A 99 -10.87 -0.93 -0.31
CA HIS A 99 -10.42 -0.21 0.87
C HIS A 99 -10.87 -0.89 2.17
N ASP A 100 -12.14 -1.27 2.25
CA ASP A 100 -12.70 -1.98 3.40
C ASP A 100 -12.01 -3.32 3.62
N LEU A 101 -11.74 -4.08 2.55
CA LEU A 101 -11.01 -5.34 2.63
C LEU A 101 -9.58 -5.16 3.12
N PHE A 102 -8.86 -4.15 2.60
CA PHE A 102 -7.51 -3.84 3.10
C PHE A 102 -7.53 -3.52 4.60
N HIS A 103 -8.49 -2.69 5.03
CA HIS A 103 -8.66 -2.36 6.45
C HIS A 103 -8.96 -3.60 7.31
N GLN A 104 -9.85 -4.49 6.86
CA GLN A 104 -10.18 -5.74 7.56
C GLN A 104 -8.95 -6.65 7.68
N VAL A 105 -8.18 -6.82 6.60
CA VAL A 105 -6.91 -7.56 6.65
C VAL A 105 -5.96 -6.92 7.65
N GLY A 106 -5.84 -5.60 7.64
CA GLY A 106 -5.04 -4.85 8.59
C GLY A 106 -5.45 -5.11 10.05
N MET A 107 -6.76 -5.12 10.34
CA MET A 107 -7.28 -5.43 11.67
C MET A 107 -6.94 -6.86 12.10
N ILE A 108 -7.19 -7.85 11.22
CA ILE A 108 -6.83 -9.25 11.48
C ILE A 108 -5.33 -9.40 11.79
N LEU A 109 -4.48 -8.75 11.00
CA LEU A 109 -3.03 -8.79 11.20
C LEU A 109 -2.58 -8.13 12.50
N LYS A 110 -3.21 -7.02 12.90
CA LYS A 110 -2.94 -6.34 14.18
C LYS A 110 -3.32 -7.22 15.37
N GLU A 111 -4.43 -7.95 15.29
CA GLU A 111 -4.93 -8.81 16.36
C GLU A 111 -4.21 -10.17 16.44
N SER A 112 -4.01 -10.82 15.28
CA SER A 112 -3.50 -12.19 15.23
C SER A 112 -1.99 -12.28 15.42
N SER A 113 -1.23 -11.26 15.04
CA SER A 113 0.24 -11.30 15.06
C SER A 113 0.83 -11.22 16.47
N GLY A 114 0.07 -10.80 17.48
CA GLY A 114 0.61 -10.46 18.82
C GLY A 114 1.67 -9.35 18.73
N CYS A 115 1.76 -8.65 17.60
CA CYS A 115 2.75 -7.61 17.35
C CYS A 115 2.38 -6.35 18.14
N THR A 116 3.32 -5.85 18.92
CA THR A 116 3.18 -4.58 19.64
C THR A 116 4.08 -3.48 19.09
N GLU A 117 4.90 -3.79 18.09
CA GLU A 117 5.81 -2.83 17.46
C GLU A 117 5.42 -2.59 16.00
N TYR A 118 5.25 -1.32 15.66
CA TYR A 118 4.83 -0.88 14.33
C TYR A 118 5.79 0.17 13.77
N LEU A 119 5.85 0.27 12.46
CA LEU A 119 6.71 1.20 11.73
C LEU A 119 5.84 2.16 10.93
N LEU A 120 6.08 3.45 11.07
CA LEU A 120 5.37 4.51 10.35
C LEU A 120 6.36 5.35 9.56
N ASP A 121 6.13 5.42 8.25
CA ASP A 121 6.88 6.32 7.36
C ASP A 121 6.04 6.69 6.14
N SER A 122 6.57 7.58 5.31
CA SER A 122 5.91 8.05 4.11
C SER A 122 6.79 7.94 2.87
N PHE A 123 6.16 7.70 1.73
CA PHE A 123 6.86 7.73 0.45
C PHE A 123 6.05 8.48 -0.62
N PRO A 124 6.74 9.21 -1.52
CA PRO A 124 6.10 9.96 -2.56
C PRO A 124 5.78 9.07 -3.77
N ILE A 125 4.58 9.22 -4.34
CA ILE A 125 4.19 8.64 -5.62
C ILE A 125 3.91 9.76 -6.61
N PRO A 126 4.79 9.97 -7.61
CA PRO A 126 4.60 11.02 -8.60
C PRO A 126 3.49 10.62 -9.59
N MET A 127 2.58 11.56 -9.86
CA MET A 127 1.59 11.47 -10.94
C MET A 127 2.22 11.82 -12.29
N CYS A 128 3.20 12.72 -12.28
CA CYS A 128 3.95 13.10 -13.47
C CYS A 128 5.33 13.68 -13.12
N ASP A 129 6.19 13.79 -14.12
CA ASP A 129 7.42 14.54 -14.01
C ASP A 129 7.16 16.05 -13.92
N ASN A 130 8.05 16.79 -13.23
CA ASN A 130 7.90 18.23 -13.01
C ASN A 130 7.67 19.06 -14.29
N ILE A 131 8.30 18.67 -15.39
CA ILE A 131 8.14 19.33 -16.70
C ILE A 131 6.71 19.21 -17.23
N ARG A 132 5.96 18.19 -16.79
CA ARG A 132 4.60 17.88 -17.26
C ARG A 132 3.48 18.42 -16.36
N ILE A 133 3.80 19.13 -15.27
CA ILE A 133 2.80 19.60 -14.29
C ILE A 133 1.69 20.42 -14.96
N PHE A 134 2.03 21.33 -15.87
CA PHE A 134 1.04 22.15 -16.57
C PHE A 134 0.05 21.34 -17.44
N ASN A 135 0.46 20.16 -17.89
CA ASN A 135 -0.31 19.27 -18.74
C ASN A 135 -1.03 18.14 -17.98
N VAL A 136 -0.90 18.10 -16.64
CA VAL A 136 -1.58 17.10 -15.82
C VAL A 136 -3.08 17.29 -15.89
N LYS A 137 -3.78 16.22 -16.23
CA LYS A 137 -5.25 16.19 -16.29
C LYS A 137 -5.88 15.58 -15.04
N LEU A 138 -5.12 14.85 -14.22
CA LEU A 138 -5.64 14.11 -13.06
C LEU A 138 -6.15 15.05 -11.97
N ILE A 139 -5.34 16.03 -11.59
CA ILE A 139 -5.68 17.04 -10.60
C ILE A 139 -4.82 18.29 -10.82
N LYS A 140 -5.38 19.47 -10.51
CA LYS A 140 -4.67 20.75 -10.62
C LYS A 140 -4.78 21.48 -9.27
N SER A 141 -3.79 21.28 -8.40
CA SER A 141 -3.64 22.03 -7.15
C SER A 141 -2.16 22.09 -6.77
N GLU A 142 -1.68 23.22 -6.28
CA GLU A 142 -0.31 23.37 -5.77
C GLU A 142 -0.05 22.48 -4.55
N ASP A 143 -1.07 22.02 -3.86
CA ASP A 143 -0.94 21.08 -2.73
C ASP A 143 -0.27 19.76 -3.11
N TYR A 144 -0.35 19.38 -4.39
CA TYR A 144 0.27 18.14 -4.87
C TYR A 144 1.74 18.31 -5.25
N ARG A 145 2.30 19.52 -5.16
CA ARG A 145 3.73 19.77 -5.36
C ARG A 145 4.49 19.53 -4.06
N GLY A 146 5.13 18.38 -3.96
CA GLY A 146 5.96 17.99 -2.82
C GLY A 146 7.44 18.09 -3.10
N TYR A 147 8.25 18.03 -2.04
CA TYR A 147 9.70 18.03 -2.12
C TYR A 147 10.29 16.78 -1.46
N ILE A 148 11.21 16.11 -2.17
CA ILE A 148 11.95 14.95 -1.66
C ILE A 148 13.33 15.43 -1.22
N ALA A 149 13.53 15.58 0.08
CA ALA A 149 14.75 16.14 0.65
C ALA A 149 15.99 15.28 0.33
N SER A 150 15.89 13.96 0.40
CA SER A 150 16.98 13.03 0.13
C SER A 150 17.47 13.08 -1.33
N LYS A 151 16.56 13.36 -2.27
CA LYS A 151 16.86 13.48 -3.71
C LYS A 151 17.00 14.93 -4.19
N LYS A 152 16.82 15.91 -3.29
CA LYS A 152 16.86 17.36 -3.57
C LYS A 152 16.03 17.77 -4.79
N ARG A 153 14.83 17.16 -4.96
CA ARG A 153 13.97 17.42 -6.12
C ARG A 153 12.51 17.56 -5.72
N TYR A 154 11.78 18.37 -6.48
CA TYR A 154 10.34 18.45 -6.42
C TYR A 154 9.70 17.29 -7.18
N PHE A 155 8.49 16.90 -6.75
CA PHE A 155 7.62 15.98 -7.47
C PHE A 155 6.20 16.54 -7.46
N TYR A 156 5.36 16.07 -8.35
CA TYR A 156 3.94 16.39 -8.38
C TYR A 156 3.15 15.09 -8.23
N GLY A 157 2.44 14.94 -7.14
CA GLY A 157 1.75 13.69 -6.84
C GLY A 157 1.26 13.62 -5.41
N ILE A 158 1.05 12.40 -4.95
CA ILE A 158 0.63 12.11 -3.58
C ILE A 158 1.81 11.64 -2.72
N ARG A 159 1.62 11.70 -1.43
CA ARG A 159 2.45 11.05 -0.42
C ARG A 159 1.60 9.98 0.26
N VAL A 160 2.07 8.76 0.27
CA VAL A 160 1.45 7.66 1.02
C VAL A 160 2.07 7.62 2.40
N GLN A 161 1.23 7.77 3.42
CA GLN A 161 1.61 7.46 4.79
C GLN A 161 1.23 6.03 5.04
N LEU A 162 2.15 5.22 5.51
CA LEU A 162 1.96 3.79 5.65
C LEU A 162 2.40 3.31 7.02
N LEU A 163 1.51 2.61 7.69
CA LEU A 163 1.78 1.88 8.92
C LEU A 163 2.00 0.42 8.59
N THR A 164 3.11 -0.14 9.05
CA THR A 164 3.42 -1.57 8.88
C THR A 164 3.62 -2.23 10.24
N THR A 165 3.45 -3.53 10.30
CA THR A 165 3.96 -4.33 11.42
C THR A 165 5.48 -4.25 11.47
N LYS A 166 6.09 -4.70 12.56
CA LYS A 166 7.56 -4.83 12.67
C LYS A 166 8.16 -5.71 11.56
N SER A 167 7.43 -6.72 11.09
CA SER A 167 7.84 -7.57 9.97
C SER A 167 7.72 -6.88 8.60
N GLY A 168 7.17 -5.68 8.54
CA GLY A 168 7.07 -4.89 7.32
C GLY A 168 5.79 -5.10 6.52
N ILE A 169 4.78 -5.75 7.09
CA ILE A 169 3.49 -5.97 6.43
C ILE A 169 2.62 -4.71 6.61
N PRO A 170 2.14 -4.07 5.52
CA PRO A 170 1.24 -2.92 5.62
C PRO A 170 -0.09 -3.29 6.29
N VAL A 171 -0.51 -2.48 7.25
CA VAL A 171 -1.75 -2.69 8.01
C VAL A 171 -2.69 -1.49 7.97
N GLU A 172 -2.17 -0.31 7.63
CA GLU A 172 -2.95 0.92 7.49
C GLU A 172 -2.25 1.91 6.58
N PHE A 173 -2.99 2.71 5.82
CA PHE A 173 -2.42 3.80 5.03
C PHE A 173 -3.39 4.97 4.89
N VAL A 174 -2.83 6.14 4.53
CA VAL A 174 -3.61 7.29 4.10
C VAL A 174 -2.91 8.02 2.95
N PHE A 175 -3.70 8.48 1.98
CA PHE A 175 -3.20 9.31 0.89
C PHE A 175 -3.25 10.78 1.26
N MET A 176 -2.13 11.45 1.11
CA MET A 176 -1.98 12.88 1.38
C MET A 176 -1.49 13.61 0.12
N PRO A 177 -1.84 14.89 -0.06
CA PRO A 177 -1.20 15.71 -1.09
C PRO A 177 0.32 15.74 -0.91
N GLY A 178 1.07 15.86 -2.00
CA GLY A 178 2.53 15.80 -1.98
C GLY A 178 3.22 16.81 -1.08
N SER A 179 2.58 17.97 -0.82
CA SER A 179 3.08 19.02 0.08
C SER A 179 2.74 18.78 1.57
N ALA A 180 1.86 17.82 1.88
CA ALA A 180 1.45 17.58 3.26
C ALA A 180 2.65 17.21 4.14
N ASN A 181 2.65 17.73 5.37
CA ASN A 181 3.64 17.37 6.39
C ASN A 181 3.23 16.07 7.11
N ASP A 182 4.21 15.39 7.69
CA ASP A 182 4.03 14.08 8.30
C ASP A 182 3.20 14.16 9.60
N VAL A 183 3.23 15.27 10.34
CA VAL A 183 2.38 15.49 11.54
C VAL A 183 0.90 15.54 11.17
N ARG A 184 0.54 16.27 10.09
CA ARG A 184 -0.85 16.30 9.61
C ARG A 184 -1.32 14.92 9.18
N ALA A 185 -0.44 14.14 8.59
CA ALA A 185 -0.74 12.80 8.14
C ALA A 185 -0.93 11.82 9.30
N LEU A 186 -0.13 11.94 10.37
CA LEU A 186 -0.31 11.17 11.60
C LEU A 186 -1.73 11.36 12.17
N ASN A 187 -2.22 12.59 12.21
CA ASN A 187 -3.57 12.91 12.72
C ASN A 187 -4.69 12.40 11.79
N ALA A 188 -4.39 12.12 10.53
CA ALA A 188 -5.36 11.59 9.56
C ALA A 188 -5.34 10.05 9.48
N LEU A 189 -4.31 9.39 10.00
CA LEU A 189 -4.15 7.94 9.92
C LEU A 189 -4.88 7.27 11.09
N PRO A 190 -5.87 6.40 10.85
CA PRO A 190 -6.51 5.63 11.91
C PRO A 190 -5.54 4.54 12.38
N LEU A 191 -4.95 4.70 13.56
CA LEU A 191 -3.96 3.72 14.05
C LEU A 191 -4.65 2.40 14.43
N ASN A 192 -5.71 2.46 15.25
CA ASN A 192 -6.49 1.29 15.69
C ASN A 192 -5.57 0.14 16.15
N LEU A 193 -4.59 0.45 17.01
CA LEU A 193 -3.60 -0.51 17.48
C LEU A 193 -3.97 -1.07 18.86
N PRO A 194 -3.53 -2.30 19.19
CA PRO A 194 -3.67 -2.83 20.54
C PRO A 194 -3.04 -1.91 21.59
N ALA A 195 -3.65 -1.81 22.76
CA ALA A 195 -3.12 -1.05 23.87
C ALA A 195 -1.70 -1.54 24.26
N GLY A 196 -0.80 -0.62 24.55
CA GLY A 196 0.62 -0.92 24.82
C GLY A 196 1.51 -1.00 23.59
N SER A 197 0.96 -0.71 22.40
CA SER A 197 1.73 -0.70 21.15
C SER A 197 2.76 0.44 21.11
N GLU A 198 3.87 0.18 20.44
CA GLU A 198 4.91 1.16 20.12
C GLU A 198 4.94 1.42 18.61
N VAL A 199 4.88 2.68 18.22
CA VAL A 199 4.97 3.11 16.81
C VAL A 199 6.28 3.86 16.60
N TYR A 200 7.16 3.32 15.80
CA TYR A 200 8.44 3.94 15.45
C TYR A 200 8.30 4.80 14.19
N ALA A 201 8.73 6.07 14.29
CA ALA A 201 8.60 7.03 13.20
C ALA A 201 9.83 7.95 13.09
N ASP A 202 10.03 8.57 11.92
CA ASP A 202 11.10 9.56 11.72
C ASP A 202 10.84 10.85 12.52
N GLY A 203 11.88 11.67 12.68
CA GLY A 203 11.83 12.97 13.38
C GLY A 203 10.88 14.00 12.76
N ALA A 204 10.39 13.77 11.56
CA ALA A 204 9.38 14.60 10.91
C ALA A 204 7.99 14.49 11.57
N TYR A 205 7.71 13.40 12.28
CA TYR A 205 6.45 13.15 13.01
C TYR A 205 6.47 13.74 14.44
N THR A 206 7.45 14.55 14.81
CA THR A 206 7.53 15.11 16.16
C THR A 206 6.40 16.10 16.43
N ASP A 207 5.45 15.68 17.24
CA ASP A 207 4.40 16.50 17.85
C ASP A 207 4.16 16.02 19.27
N TYR A 208 4.57 16.83 20.26
CA TYR A 208 4.49 16.44 21.67
C TYR A 208 3.07 16.31 22.17
N THR A 209 2.13 17.07 21.61
CA THR A 209 0.71 16.99 21.96
C THR A 209 0.13 15.68 21.47
N ALA A 210 0.33 15.37 20.19
CA ALA A 210 -0.12 14.10 19.61
C ALA A 210 0.51 12.89 20.31
N GLU A 211 1.81 12.96 20.69
CA GLU A 211 2.47 11.90 21.44
C GLU A 211 1.81 11.65 22.81
N ASP A 212 1.48 12.74 23.54
CA ASP A 212 0.84 12.67 24.84
C ASP A 212 -0.60 12.17 24.71
N ASP A 213 -1.35 12.67 23.74
CA ASP A 213 -2.74 12.26 23.47
C ASP A 213 -2.82 10.77 23.14
N LEU A 214 -2.00 10.26 22.22
CA LEU A 214 -1.95 8.83 21.87
C LEU A 214 -1.61 7.96 23.08
N LYS A 215 -0.68 8.42 23.92
CA LYS A 215 -0.29 7.68 25.12
C LYS A 215 -1.38 7.65 26.18
N PHE A 216 -2.11 8.73 26.38
CA PHE A 216 -3.15 8.83 27.42
C PHE A 216 -4.48 8.24 26.98
N THR A 217 -4.88 8.43 25.72
CA THR A 217 -6.20 8.00 25.21
C THR A 217 -6.17 6.57 24.67
N GLU A 218 -5.13 6.20 23.94
CA GLU A 218 -5.06 4.93 23.22
C GLU A 218 -4.00 3.97 23.79
N GLN A 219 -3.22 4.41 24.79
CA GLN A 219 -2.09 3.66 25.34
C GLN A 219 -1.04 3.27 24.29
N ILE A 220 -0.90 4.07 23.24
CA ILE A 220 0.07 3.90 22.17
C ILE A 220 1.26 4.81 22.44
N THR A 221 2.48 4.25 22.40
CA THR A 221 3.72 5.02 22.57
C THR A 221 4.33 5.35 21.21
N LEU A 222 4.33 6.63 20.82
CA LEU A 222 4.97 7.09 19.60
C LEU A 222 6.48 7.31 19.83
N GLN A 223 7.32 6.46 19.24
CA GLN A 223 8.78 6.45 19.35
C GLN A 223 9.42 7.24 18.21
N VAL A 224 9.31 8.57 18.27
CA VAL A 224 9.88 9.46 17.22
C VAL A 224 11.37 9.65 17.45
N MET A 225 12.16 9.67 16.38
CA MET A 225 13.58 10.04 16.43
C MET A 225 13.76 11.50 16.83
N ARG A 226 14.55 11.76 17.87
CA ARG A 226 14.75 13.10 18.39
C ARG A 226 15.89 13.83 17.67
N LYS A 227 15.63 15.07 17.25
CA LYS A 227 16.65 15.99 16.76
C LYS A 227 17.48 16.52 17.93
N LYS A 228 18.70 17.02 17.65
CA LYS A 228 19.59 17.60 18.67
C LYS A 228 18.94 18.69 19.53
N ASN A 229 18.02 19.47 18.93
CA ASN A 229 17.32 20.59 19.58
C ASN A 229 15.97 20.17 20.18
N SER A 230 15.66 18.87 20.25
CA SER A 230 14.41 18.39 20.81
C SER A 230 14.27 18.75 22.28
N LYS A 231 13.06 19.19 22.70
CA LYS A 231 12.73 19.44 24.12
C LYS A 231 12.76 18.15 24.93
N ARG A 232 12.37 17.02 24.33
CA ARG A 232 12.44 15.69 24.93
C ARG A 232 13.62 14.95 24.30
N LYS A 233 14.67 14.72 25.12
CA LYS A 233 15.87 14.02 24.65
C LYS A 233 15.75 12.53 24.94
N ASP A 234 16.17 11.71 23.97
CA ASP A 234 16.32 10.26 24.20
C ASP A 234 17.57 9.96 25.02
N LYS A 235 17.48 8.91 25.83
CA LYS A 235 18.68 8.32 26.45
C LYS A 235 19.54 7.65 25.37
N PRO A 236 20.87 7.55 25.55
CA PRO A 236 21.77 7.06 24.49
C PRO A 236 21.37 5.70 23.91
N TRP A 237 20.91 4.75 24.74
CA TRP A 237 20.47 3.43 24.27
C TRP A 237 19.17 3.49 23.45
N ASN A 238 18.22 4.34 23.83
CA ASN A 238 16.98 4.55 23.05
C ASN A 238 17.30 5.15 21.68
N GLN A 239 18.26 6.07 21.64
CA GLN A 239 18.70 6.66 20.37
C GLN A 239 19.30 5.61 19.45
N TYR A 240 20.12 4.69 19.99
CA TYR A 240 20.71 3.59 19.23
C TYR A 240 19.63 2.65 18.67
N ILE A 241 18.65 2.24 19.49
CA ILE A 241 17.53 1.38 19.08
C ILE A 241 16.74 2.05 17.95
N LYS A 242 16.34 3.31 18.15
CA LYS A 242 15.58 4.07 17.13
C LYS A 242 16.35 4.21 15.82
N GLN A 243 17.65 4.41 15.88
CA GLN A 243 18.51 4.50 14.70
C GLN A 243 18.59 3.17 13.94
N SER A 244 18.72 2.06 14.65
CA SER A 244 18.70 0.71 14.06
C SER A 244 17.37 0.42 13.38
N ILE A 245 16.26 0.75 14.03
CA ILE A 245 14.91 0.58 13.49
C ILE A 245 14.69 1.45 12.26
N ARG A 246 15.23 2.67 12.23
CA ARG A 246 15.14 3.53 11.05
C ARG A 246 15.74 2.89 9.79
N HIS A 247 16.92 2.29 9.89
CA HIS A 247 17.52 1.57 8.76
C HIS A 247 16.64 0.41 8.29
N TYR A 248 15.98 -0.26 9.23
CA TYR A 248 15.03 -1.31 8.90
C TYR A 248 13.79 -0.77 8.21
N ILE A 249 13.23 0.36 8.67
CA ILE A 249 12.12 1.06 8.00
C ILE A 249 12.48 1.38 6.55
N GLU A 250 13.66 1.95 6.31
CA GLU A 250 14.12 2.27 4.96
C GLU A 250 14.17 1.01 4.05
N THR A 251 14.56 -0.14 4.59
CA THR A 251 14.58 -1.42 3.87
C THR A 251 13.17 -1.90 3.52
N VAL A 252 12.25 -1.89 4.47
CA VAL A 252 10.84 -2.27 4.29
C VAL A 252 10.18 -1.41 3.23
N PHE A 253 10.31 -0.09 3.35
CA PHE A 253 9.70 0.84 2.40
C PHE A 253 10.34 0.78 1.01
N SER A 254 11.62 0.43 0.92
CA SER A 254 12.28 0.13 -0.36
C SER A 254 11.64 -1.09 -1.03
N ALA A 255 11.38 -2.17 -0.28
CA ALA A 255 10.73 -3.37 -0.82
C ALA A 255 9.32 -3.06 -1.36
N ILE A 256 8.52 -2.29 -0.62
CA ILE A 256 7.18 -1.87 -1.06
C ILE A 256 7.28 -1.02 -2.33
N THR A 257 8.18 -0.03 -2.35
CA THR A 257 8.31 0.88 -3.50
C THR A 257 8.86 0.20 -4.75
N CYS A 258 9.61 -0.89 -4.62
CA CYS A 258 10.08 -1.69 -5.76
C CYS A 258 8.93 -2.34 -6.56
N LEU A 259 7.77 -2.56 -5.93
CA LEU A 259 6.59 -3.08 -6.62
C LEU A 259 5.95 -2.04 -7.56
N PHE A 260 6.17 -0.75 -7.31
CA PHE A 260 5.58 0.31 -8.10
C PHE A 260 6.33 0.53 -9.41
N PRO A 261 5.62 0.67 -10.55
CA PRO A 261 6.24 1.02 -11.81
C PRO A 261 6.76 2.47 -11.77
N LYS A 262 7.70 2.81 -12.65
CA LYS A 262 8.20 4.18 -12.81
C LYS A 262 7.10 5.22 -13.01
N SER A 263 5.98 4.83 -13.62
CA SER A 263 4.83 5.67 -13.91
C SER A 263 3.56 4.86 -13.82
N ILE A 264 2.60 5.35 -13.04
CA ILE A 264 1.26 4.77 -12.94
C ILE A 264 0.37 5.47 -13.96
N HIS A 265 -0.08 4.72 -14.96
CA HIS A 265 -0.98 5.26 -15.98
C HIS A 265 -2.43 5.23 -15.47
N ALA A 266 -3.04 6.40 -15.34
CA ALA A 266 -4.44 6.57 -15.00
C ALA A 266 -5.05 7.74 -15.79
N VAL A 267 -6.36 7.69 -16.02
CA VAL A 267 -7.12 8.74 -16.71
C VAL A 267 -7.80 9.68 -15.71
N THR A 268 -8.17 9.15 -14.55
CA THR A 268 -8.82 9.90 -13.47
C THR A 268 -7.97 9.84 -12.20
N TYR A 269 -8.18 10.81 -11.31
CA TYR A 269 -7.52 10.84 -10.00
C TYR A 269 -7.89 9.61 -9.16
N ASP A 270 -9.18 9.28 -9.10
CA ASP A 270 -9.66 8.10 -8.36
C ASP A 270 -9.08 6.80 -8.93
N GLY A 271 -8.98 6.69 -10.26
CA GLY A 271 -8.31 5.55 -10.89
C GLY A 271 -6.80 5.47 -10.62
N PHE A 272 -6.16 6.62 -10.36
CA PHE A 272 -4.78 6.66 -9.91
C PHE A 272 -4.65 6.14 -8.47
N LEU A 273 -5.49 6.65 -7.55
CA LEU A 273 -5.51 6.20 -6.16
C LEU A 273 -5.82 4.71 -6.05
N LEU A 274 -6.83 4.24 -6.77
CA LEU A 274 -7.23 2.83 -6.81
C LEU A 274 -6.07 1.91 -7.25
N LYS A 275 -5.27 2.33 -8.21
CA LYS A 275 -4.07 1.57 -8.61
C LYS A 275 -3.00 1.57 -7.53
N VAL A 276 -2.76 2.71 -6.88
CA VAL A 276 -1.81 2.79 -5.75
C VAL A 276 -2.24 1.85 -4.64
N GLU A 277 -3.51 1.87 -4.29
CA GLU A 277 -4.10 0.99 -3.28
C GLU A 277 -3.96 -0.49 -3.66
N ALA A 278 -4.23 -0.84 -4.92
CA ALA A 278 -4.04 -2.20 -5.41
C ALA A 278 -2.59 -2.69 -5.27
N PHE A 279 -1.58 -1.82 -5.46
CA PHE A 279 -0.18 -2.15 -5.22
C PHE A 279 0.11 -2.41 -3.73
N ILE A 280 -0.42 -1.56 -2.84
CA ILE A 280 -0.23 -1.72 -1.39
C ILE A 280 -0.93 -3.01 -0.93
N PHE A 281 -2.16 -3.24 -1.37
CA PHE A 281 -2.92 -4.44 -1.01
C PHE A 281 -2.26 -5.72 -1.56
N ALA A 282 -1.80 -5.70 -2.81
CA ALA A 282 -1.04 -6.79 -3.41
C ALA A 282 0.20 -7.15 -2.59
N PHE A 283 0.96 -6.14 -2.14
CA PHE A 283 2.11 -6.35 -1.27
C PHE A 283 1.71 -6.96 0.08
N THR A 284 0.63 -6.45 0.69
CA THR A 284 0.12 -6.99 1.97
C THR A 284 -0.28 -8.45 1.84
N LEU A 285 -1.08 -8.81 0.83
CA LEU A 285 -1.51 -10.19 0.62
C LEU A 285 -0.31 -11.11 0.36
N LYS A 286 0.64 -10.65 -0.43
CA LYS A 286 1.85 -11.42 -0.71
C LYS A 286 2.63 -11.75 0.56
N GLN A 287 2.88 -10.75 1.40
CA GLN A 287 3.65 -10.91 2.63
C GLN A 287 2.88 -11.65 3.74
N ALA A 288 1.56 -11.50 3.79
CA ALA A 288 0.75 -12.07 4.87
C ALA A 288 0.30 -13.51 4.63
N PHE A 289 0.06 -13.88 3.36
CA PHE A 289 -0.62 -15.15 3.02
C PHE A 289 0.12 -16.02 2.01
N ILE A 290 1.14 -15.50 1.31
CA ILE A 290 1.80 -16.20 0.22
C ILE A 290 3.27 -16.52 0.54
N GLU A 291 4.02 -15.64 1.18
CA GLU A 291 5.41 -15.83 1.64
C GLU A 291 5.47 -16.29 3.10
#